data_3498ecea7ff866a88ed71b8ff5e6084a
#
_entry.id   3498ecea7ff866a88ed71b8ff5e6084a
#
_cell.length_a   1.000
_cell.length_b   1.000
_cell.length_c   1.000
_cell.angle_alpha   90.00
_cell.angle_beta   90.00
_cell.angle_gamma   90.00
#
_symmetry.space_group_name_H-M   'P 1'
#
loop_
_entity.id
_entity.type
_entity.pdbx_description
1 polymer ?
#
loop_
_entity_poly.entity_id
_entity_poly.type
_entity_poly.pdbx_seq_one_letter_code
_entity_poly.pdbx_strand_id
1 'polypeptide(L)'
;MHRKDFIKSMGILGATIVGSNAIANTLSLTSNPLKIKKGLGYYMIKEDLSVLDKFKLVKDLGFDGIEFNTPLDIPIKELLDARDKTGIEIPSTVNKDHWGKPLSDPDPAVRKYTIESVAKSLEETKELGGDTVLVVPGVVSDSVSYKTAYDNALDSIRKLIPYAEKTGIQIGIENVWNNLILSPIEAKDFLDKINHPLVGWYFDLGNILRYGWPEHWLEVLGNKVFKLHVKEFSKKVMNEQGMGKGFSVELTEGDVNWAKVMQTIKSINYQGEYMTLEVGSGDRIFLKKVSEQLDKIIKS
;
A
#
# COMPACT_ATOMS: atom_id res chain seq x y z
N MET A 1 36.23 -26.21 42.49
CA MET A 1 35.17 -27.24 42.49
C MET A 1 34.95 -27.69 41.04
N HIS A 2 35.29 -28.95 40.72
CA HIS A 2 35.41 -29.41 39.36
C HIS A 2 34.05 -29.87 38.79
N ARG A 3 33.89 -29.62 37.50
CA ARG A 3 32.73 -29.82 36.62
C ARG A 3 32.32 -31.33 36.38
N LYS A 4 32.84 -32.25 37.22
CA LYS A 4 32.66 -33.72 37.00
C LYS A 4 31.75 -34.41 37.99
N ASP A 5 31.15 -33.74 38.97
CA ASP A 5 30.40 -34.39 40.04
C ASP A 5 28.87 -34.23 39.99
N PHE A 6 28.33 -33.78 38.81
CA PHE A 6 26.88 -33.57 38.62
C PHE A 6 26.16 -34.71 37.83
N ILE A 7 26.86 -35.77 37.49
CA ILE A 7 26.24 -36.88 36.65
C ILE A 7 26.29 -38.21 37.41
N LYS A 8 25.86 -38.24 38.66
CA LYS A 8 25.63 -39.52 39.37
C LYS A 8 24.52 -39.45 40.38
N SER A 9 23.30 -39.19 39.98
CA SER A 9 22.11 -39.54 40.77
C SER A 9 20.83 -39.36 39.92
N MET A 10 20.56 -40.27 39.04
CA MET A 10 19.19 -40.59 38.61
C MET A 10 19.08 -42.11 38.46
N GLY A 11 18.63 -42.68 39.55
CA GLY A 11 18.25 -44.11 39.63
C GLY A 11 16.93 -44.35 38.87
N ILE A 12 16.90 -45.46 38.31
CA ILE A 12 15.85 -46.18 37.54
C ILE A 12 14.52 -46.19 38.33
N LEU A 13 13.44 -45.72 37.66
CA LEU A 13 12.06 -46.15 37.96
C LEU A 13 11.32 -46.43 36.65
N GLY A 14 10.70 -47.58 36.65
CA GLY A 14 10.27 -48.35 35.50
C GLY A 14 9.18 -47.70 34.62
N ALA A 15 9.23 -48.13 33.40
CA ALA A 15 8.31 -47.82 32.32
C ALA A 15 6.96 -48.54 32.52
N THR A 16 5.87 -47.78 32.43
CA THR A 16 4.59 -48.29 31.93
C THR A 16 4.25 -47.50 30.66
N ILE A 17 4.36 -48.20 29.53
CA ILE A 17 3.95 -47.67 28.22
C ILE A 17 2.43 -47.74 28.19
N VAL A 18 1.78 -46.58 28.31
CA VAL A 18 0.41 -46.36 27.87
C VAL A 18 0.50 -45.67 26.53
N GLY A 19 0.19 -46.40 25.46
CA GLY A 19 0.13 -45.87 24.12
C GLY A 19 -0.98 -44.83 24.00
N SER A 20 -0.61 -43.56 24.00
CA SER A 20 -1.45 -42.47 23.52
C SER A 20 -1.08 -42.18 22.07
N ASN A 21 -1.93 -42.61 21.14
CA ASN A 21 -1.93 -42.16 19.77
C ASN A 21 -2.10 -40.63 19.79
N ALA A 22 -1.01 -39.89 19.79
CA ALA A 22 -1.00 -38.49 19.45
C ALA A 22 -1.33 -38.41 17.96
N ILE A 23 -2.62 -38.21 17.65
CA ILE A 23 -3.07 -37.76 16.35
C ILE A 23 -2.45 -36.37 16.20
N ALA A 24 -1.35 -36.31 15.46
CA ALA A 24 -0.84 -35.05 14.95
C ALA A 24 -1.91 -34.46 14.01
N ASN A 25 -2.81 -33.68 14.56
CA ASN A 25 -3.63 -32.75 13.77
C ASN A 25 -2.68 -31.78 13.11
N THR A 26 -2.11 -32.16 11.98
CA THR A 26 -1.62 -31.23 10.97
C THR A 26 -2.85 -30.48 10.50
N LEU A 27 -3.15 -29.35 11.17
CA LEU A 27 -3.97 -28.30 10.59
C LEU A 27 -3.25 -27.86 9.32
N SER A 28 -3.57 -28.53 8.23
CA SER A 28 -3.35 -28.02 6.89
C SER A 28 -4.13 -26.71 6.85
N LEU A 29 -3.44 -25.61 7.12
CA LEU A 29 -3.92 -24.28 6.73
C LEU A 29 -3.98 -24.31 5.20
N THR A 30 -5.11 -24.77 4.67
CA THR A 30 -5.48 -24.49 3.28
C THR A 30 -5.67 -22.98 3.20
N SER A 31 -4.56 -22.28 3.01
CA SER A 31 -4.64 -20.86 2.62
C SER A 31 -5.40 -20.84 1.30
N ASN A 32 -6.59 -20.27 1.31
CA ASN A 32 -7.23 -19.93 0.05
C ASN A 32 -6.19 -19.19 -0.81
N PRO A 33 -6.08 -19.52 -2.10
CA PRO A 33 -5.12 -18.85 -2.97
C PRO A 33 -5.39 -17.34 -2.88
N LEU A 34 -4.34 -16.58 -2.62
CA LEU A 34 -4.40 -15.12 -2.55
C LEU A 34 -4.96 -14.59 -3.89
N LYS A 35 -6.18 -14.06 -3.86
CA LYS A 35 -6.82 -13.51 -5.05
C LYS A 35 -6.52 -12.03 -5.11
N ILE A 36 -5.59 -11.65 -5.99
CA ILE A 36 -5.23 -10.26 -6.25
C ILE A 36 -6.04 -9.74 -7.43
N LYS A 37 -6.70 -8.60 -7.23
CA LYS A 37 -7.37 -7.79 -8.23
C LYS A 37 -6.43 -6.74 -8.79
N LYS A 38 -6.63 -6.37 -10.06
CA LYS A 38 -5.83 -5.35 -10.76
C LYS A 38 -6.53 -4.00 -10.71
N GLY A 39 -5.84 -2.98 -10.20
CA GLY A 39 -6.27 -1.59 -10.24
C GLY A 39 -5.38 -0.73 -11.15
N LEU A 40 -5.87 0.44 -11.53
CA LEU A 40 -5.08 1.50 -12.17
C LEU A 40 -5.57 2.88 -11.74
N GLY A 41 -4.67 3.86 -11.74
CA GLY A 41 -5.03 5.27 -11.53
C GLY A 41 -5.83 5.82 -12.72
N TYR A 42 -6.93 6.52 -12.45
CA TYR A 42 -7.77 7.14 -13.52
C TYR A 42 -6.97 8.08 -14.44
N TYR A 43 -5.97 8.77 -13.91
CA TYR A 43 -5.09 9.66 -14.66
C TYR A 43 -4.25 8.96 -15.74
N MET A 44 -4.10 7.64 -15.65
CA MET A 44 -3.35 6.84 -16.63
C MET A 44 -4.07 6.74 -17.98
N ILE A 45 -5.40 6.97 -18.01
CA ILE A 45 -6.24 6.85 -19.22
C ILE A 45 -6.18 8.17 -20.01
N LYS A 46 -5.43 8.20 -21.11
CA LYS A 46 -5.25 9.39 -21.95
C LYS A 46 -6.29 9.53 -23.04
N GLU A 47 -7.09 8.52 -23.31
CA GLU A 47 -8.13 8.60 -24.31
C GLU A 47 -9.22 9.61 -23.90
N ASP A 48 -9.63 10.47 -24.85
CA ASP A 48 -10.72 11.43 -24.64
C ASP A 48 -12.07 10.70 -24.77
N LEU A 49 -12.50 10.11 -23.69
CA LEU A 49 -13.69 9.31 -23.58
C LEU A 49 -14.57 9.81 -22.42
N SER A 50 -15.89 9.55 -22.53
CA SER A 50 -16.78 9.74 -21.38
C SER A 50 -16.33 8.89 -20.18
N VAL A 51 -16.74 9.28 -18.97
CA VAL A 51 -16.45 8.49 -17.76
C VAL A 51 -16.89 7.04 -17.94
N LEU A 52 -18.12 6.81 -18.39
CA LEU A 52 -18.64 5.47 -18.63
C LEU A 52 -17.80 4.67 -19.64
N ASP A 53 -17.34 5.32 -20.73
CA ASP A 53 -16.56 4.61 -21.74
C ASP A 53 -15.14 4.32 -21.26
N LYS A 54 -14.56 5.16 -20.38
CA LYS A 54 -13.32 4.84 -19.66
C LYS A 54 -13.47 3.63 -18.74
N PHE A 55 -14.59 3.50 -18.04
CA PHE A 55 -14.86 2.31 -17.22
C PHE A 55 -15.02 1.04 -18.07
N LYS A 56 -15.71 1.14 -19.21
CA LYS A 56 -15.80 0.02 -20.17
C LYS A 56 -14.41 -0.37 -20.71
N LEU A 57 -13.60 0.62 -21.09
CA LEU A 57 -12.21 0.39 -21.54
C LEU A 57 -11.41 -0.37 -20.49
N VAL A 58 -11.45 0.07 -19.23
CA VAL A 58 -10.76 -0.56 -18.11
C VAL A 58 -11.19 -2.02 -17.94
N LYS A 59 -12.49 -2.28 -18.01
CA LYS A 59 -13.04 -3.64 -17.97
C LYS A 59 -12.56 -4.51 -19.15
N ASP A 60 -12.60 -3.99 -20.36
CA ASP A 60 -12.16 -4.68 -21.58
C ASP A 60 -10.67 -5.04 -21.53
N LEU A 61 -9.87 -4.24 -20.82
CA LEU A 61 -8.45 -4.46 -20.62
C LEU A 61 -8.13 -5.41 -19.45
N GLY A 62 -9.17 -5.94 -18.78
CA GLY A 62 -9.02 -6.93 -17.71
C GLY A 62 -8.57 -6.38 -16.38
N PHE A 63 -8.85 -5.11 -16.12
CA PHE A 63 -8.74 -4.55 -14.75
C PHE A 63 -10.03 -4.76 -13.97
N ASP A 64 -9.91 -4.76 -12.65
CA ASP A 64 -11.01 -4.93 -11.71
C ASP A 64 -11.43 -3.61 -11.06
N GLY A 65 -10.55 -2.62 -11.00
CA GLY A 65 -10.82 -1.35 -10.33
C GLY A 65 -10.06 -0.14 -10.88
N ILE A 66 -10.58 1.05 -10.53
CA ILE A 66 -9.99 2.36 -10.83
C ILE A 66 -9.82 3.14 -9.54
N GLU A 67 -8.65 3.76 -9.37
CA GLU A 67 -8.35 4.66 -8.27
C GLU A 67 -8.47 6.12 -8.72
N PHE A 68 -9.13 6.94 -7.92
CA PHE A 68 -9.38 8.35 -8.21
C PHE A 68 -8.66 9.28 -7.25
N ASN A 69 -8.32 10.48 -7.73
CA ASN A 69 -7.91 11.57 -6.87
C ASN A 69 -9.13 12.21 -6.19
N THR A 70 -9.02 12.51 -4.90
CA THR A 70 -10.05 13.15 -4.08
C THR A 70 -9.46 14.35 -3.32
N PRO A 71 -10.25 15.37 -2.99
CA PRO A 71 -11.67 15.58 -3.34
C PRO A 71 -11.91 15.52 -4.85
N LEU A 72 -13.06 14.97 -5.24
CA LEU A 72 -13.41 14.72 -6.63
C LEU A 72 -13.56 15.98 -7.47
N ASP A 73 -13.11 15.91 -8.73
CA ASP A 73 -13.38 16.91 -9.76
C ASP A 73 -14.53 16.48 -10.71
N ILE A 74 -14.96 15.22 -10.61
CA ILE A 74 -16.04 14.61 -11.39
C ILE A 74 -17.25 14.45 -10.45
N PRO A 75 -18.48 14.71 -10.90
CA PRO A 75 -19.68 14.46 -10.10
C PRO A 75 -19.74 12.99 -9.63
N ILE A 76 -19.87 12.78 -8.34
CA ILE A 76 -19.82 11.43 -7.76
C ILE A 76 -20.90 10.50 -8.36
N LYS A 77 -22.08 11.05 -8.67
CA LYS A 77 -23.16 10.30 -9.34
C LYS A 77 -22.71 9.70 -10.67
N GLU A 78 -21.90 10.41 -11.45
CA GLU A 78 -21.41 9.92 -12.74
C GLU A 78 -20.48 8.73 -12.56
N LEU A 79 -19.61 8.76 -11.53
CA LEU A 79 -18.75 7.65 -11.17
C LEU A 79 -19.53 6.44 -10.68
N LEU A 80 -20.55 6.64 -9.83
CA LEU A 80 -21.42 5.58 -9.36
C LEU A 80 -22.19 4.92 -10.50
N ASP A 81 -22.77 5.72 -11.39
CA ASP A 81 -23.50 5.21 -12.58
C ASP A 81 -22.58 4.39 -13.49
N ALA A 82 -21.32 4.81 -13.67
CA ALA A 82 -20.33 4.07 -14.49
C ALA A 82 -19.89 2.78 -13.78
N ARG A 83 -19.57 2.84 -12.49
CA ARG A 83 -19.25 1.69 -11.64
C ARG A 83 -20.35 0.61 -11.72
N ASP A 84 -21.59 1.00 -11.46
CA ASP A 84 -22.71 0.07 -11.37
C ASP A 84 -23.06 -0.56 -12.73
N LYS A 85 -22.87 0.18 -13.85
CA LYS A 85 -23.09 -0.35 -15.20
C LYS A 85 -21.99 -1.30 -15.66
N THR A 86 -20.77 -1.13 -15.17
CA THR A 86 -19.61 -1.91 -15.66
C THR A 86 -19.20 -3.01 -14.70
N GLY A 87 -19.47 -2.85 -13.40
CA GLY A 87 -18.96 -3.71 -12.32
C GLY A 87 -17.48 -3.46 -11.99
N ILE A 88 -16.88 -2.38 -12.52
CA ILE A 88 -15.53 -1.95 -12.14
C ILE A 88 -15.61 -1.28 -10.77
N GLU A 89 -14.79 -1.74 -9.83
CA GLU A 89 -14.77 -1.22 -8.46
C GLU A 89 -13.96 0.08 -8.34
N ILE A 90 -14.18 0.82 -7.26
CA ILE A 90 -13.34 1.97 -6.86
C ILE A 90 -12.79 1.64 -5.47
N PRO A 91 -11.69 0.85 -5.38
CA PRO A 91 -11.26 0.28 -4.11
C PRO A 91 -10.63 1.30 -3.17
N SER A 92 -10.03 2.32 -3.72
CA SER A 92 -9.27 3.34 -2.99
C SER A 92 -9.29 4.67 -3.71
N THR A 93 -8.92 5.72 -2.97
CA THR A 93 -8.69 7.04 -3.53
C THR A 93 -7.38 7.64 -3.02
N VAL A 94 -6.87 8.65 -3.72
CA VAL A 94 -5.65 9.39 -3.36
C VAL A 94 -6.03 10.82 -3.02
N ASN A 95 -5.66 11.33 -1.84
CA ASN A 95 -5.87 12.74 -1.54
C ASN A 95 -4.96 13.61 -2.43
N LYS A 96 -5.54 14.54 -3.20
CA LYS A 96 -4.80 15.35 -4.17
C LYS A 96 -4.06 16.56 -3.58
N ASP A 97 -4.37 16.93 -2.34
CA ASP A 97 -3.83 18.15 -1.72
C ASP A 97 -2.56 17.94 -0.90
N HIS A 98 -2.30 16.70 -0.51
CA HIS A 98 -1.26 16.31 0.46
C HIS A 98 0.18 16.71 0.06
N TRP A 99 0.46 16.90 -1.24
CA TRP A 99 1.75 17.38 -1.72
C TRP A 99 1.88 18.89 -1.66
N GLY A 100 0.87 19.61 -2.13
CA GLY A 100 0.87 21.07 -2.18
C GLY A 100 0.68 21.73 -0.81
N LYS A 101 0.01 21.03 0.09
CA LYS A 101 -0.28 21.46 1.47
C LYS A 101 -0.02 20.31 2.44
N PRO A 102 1.26 20.06 2.82
CA PRO A 102 1.61 18.88 3.60
C PRO A 102 0.97 18.85 4.99
N LEU A 103 0.59 17.65 5.44
CA LEU A 103 0.16 17.43 6.83
C LEU A 103 1.27 17.70 7.87
N SER A 104 2.51 17.83 7.40
CA SER A 104 3.69 18.18 8.21
C SER A 104 4.03 19.68 8.22
N ASP A 105 3.28 20.53 7.51
CA ASP A 105 3.59 21.95 7.36
C ASP A 105 3.73 22.63 8.73
N PRO A 106 4.72 23.53 8.93
CA PRO A 106 4.84 24.32 10.16
C PRO A 106 3.61 25.21 10.42
N ASP A 107 2.98 25.74 9.37
CA ASP A 107 1.75 26.55 9.48
C ASP A 107 0.55 25.64 9.84
N PRO A 108 -0.07 25.82 11.01
CA PRO A 108 -1.24 25.07 11.40
C PRO A 108 -2.46 25.30 10.49
N ALA A 109 -2.54 26.41 9.78
CA ALA A 109 -3.63 26.68 8.84
C ALA A 109 -3.51 25.80 7.60
N VAL A 110 -2.28 25.57 7.10
CA VAL A 110 -2.02 24.63 6.00
C VAL A 110 -2.38 23.21 6.40
N ARG A 111 -1.94 22.77 7.59
CA ARG A 111 -2.30 21.43 8.09
C ARG A 111 -3.81 21.26 8.25
N LYS A 112 -4.49 22.27 8.81
CA LYS A 112 -5.95 22.25 8.95
C LYS A 112 -6.66 22.06 7.61
N TYR A 113 -6.26 22.82 6.58
CA TYR A 113 -6.82 22.68 5.23
C TYR A 113 -6.71 21.22 4.73
N THR A 114 -5.54 20.61 4.87
CA THR A 114 -5.34 19.26 4.36
C THR A 114 -6.05 18.21 5.21
N ILE A 115 -6.17 18.41 6.53
CA ILE A 115 -7.01 17.58 7.37
C ILE A 115 -8.47 17.62 6.88
N GLU A 116 -9.01 18.79 6.57
CA GLU A 116 -10.37 18.95 6.03
C GLU A 116 -10.51 18.31 4.64
N SER A 117 -9.49 18.45 3.77
CA SER A 117 -9.44 17.80 2.46
C SER A 117 -9.42 16.27 2.58
N VAL A 118 -8.60 15.69 3.47
CA VAL A 118 -8.57 14.24 3.70
C VAL A 118 -9.88 13.75 4.33
N ALA A 119 -10.47 14.52 5.26
CA ALA A 119 -11.78 14.18 5.83
C ALA A 119 -12.85 14.07 4.73
N LYS A 120 -12.85 15.01 3.76
CA LYS A 120 -13.73 14.93 2.59
C LYS A 120 -13.39 13.73 1.70
N SER A 121 -12.12 13.42 1.48
CA SER A 121 -11.71 12.21 0.75
C SER A 121 -12.26 10.94 1.40
N LEU A 122 -12.24 10.83 2.73
CA LEU A 122 -12.81 9.70 3.47
C LEU A 122 -14.33 9.57 3.24
N GLU A 123 -15.08 10.68 3.22
CA GLU A 123 -16.51 10.68 2.94
C GLU A 123 -16.79 10.26 1.48
N GLU A 124 -16.08 10.82 0.50
CA GLU A 124 -16.22 10.47 -0.91
C GLU A 124 -15.84 9.02 -1.19
N THR A 125 -14.76 8.52 -0.58
CA THR A 125 -14.33 7.12 -0.72
C THR A 125 -15.40 6.16 -0.22
N LYS A 126 -16.02 6.46 0.92
CA LYS A 126 -17.15 5.68 1.44
C LYS A 126 -18.32 5.65 0.45
N GLU A 127 -18.69 6.80 -0.10
CA GLU A 127 -19.80 6.90 -1.07
C GLU A 127 -19.50 6.15 -2.36
N LEU A 128 -18.23 6.17 -2.83
CA LEU A 128 -17.76 5.42 -3.98
C LEU A 128 -17.72 3.89 -3.74
N GLY A 129 -17.79 3.44 -2.47
CA GLY A 129 -17.72 2.02 -2.09
C GLY A 129 -16.28 1.50 -1.91
N GLY A 130 -15.30 2.39 -1.84
CA GLY A 130 -13.91 2.07 -1.49
C GLY A 130 -13.70 1.89 0.01
N ASP A 131 -12.51 1.49 0.39
CA ASP A 131 -12.15 1.19 1.78
C ASP A 131 -10.93 1.96 2.31
N THR A 132 -10.13 2.58 1.43
CA THR A 132 -8.85 3.22 1.81
C THR A 132 -8.64 4.55 1.08
N VAL A 133 -8.19 5.57 1.82
CA VAL A 133 -7.65 6.83 1.26
C VAL A 133 -6.14 6.83 1.42
N LEU A 134 -5.42 6.99 0.31
CA LEU A 134 -3.97 7.21 0.32
C LEU A 134 -3.65 8.64 0.74
N VAL A 135 -2.70 8.76 1.68
CA VAL A 135 -2.22 10.04 2.20
C VAL A 135 -0.71 10.04 2.30
N VAL A 136 -0.05 11.03 1.67
CA VAL A 136 1.37 11.31 1.95
C VAL A 136 1.47 12.03 3.30
N PRO A 137 2.24 11.51 4.26
CA PRO A 137 2.20 11.99 5.64
C PRO A 137 2.81 13.38 5.84
N GLY A 138 3.71 13.78 4.94
CA GLY A 138 4.39 15.06 5.04
C GLY A 138 5.63 15.15 4.19
N VAL A 139 6.36 16.27 4.30
CA VAL A 139 7.59 16.55 3.55
C VAL A 139 8.63 17.14 4.49
N VAL A 140 9.89 16.68 4.36
CA VAL A 140 11.07 17.29 5.01
C VAL A 140 11.82 18.10 3.96
N SER A 141 12.24 19.30 4.33
CA SER A 141 12.98 20.23 3.46
C SER A 141 14.01 21.03 4.25
N ASP A 142 14.77 21.88 3.58
CA ASP A 142 15.73 22.78 4.24
C ASP A 142 15.06 23.70 5.28
N SER A 143 13.81 24.07 5.04
CA SER A 143 13.03 24.97 5.92
C SER A 143 12.19 24.22 6.97
N VAL A 144 12.00 22.91 6.81
CA VAL A 144 11.20 22.08 7.72
C VAL A 144 12.02 20.90 8.20
N SER A 145 12.49 20.98 9.45
CA SER A 145 13.31 19.92 10.04
C SER A 145 12.59 18.59 10.11
N TYR A 146 13.36 17.50 10.07
CA TYR A 146 12.82 16.13 10.20
C TYR A 146 11.91 15.98 11.42
N LYS A 147 12.38 16.45 12.58
CA LYS A 147 11.60 16.38 13.83
C LYS A 147 10.29 17.15 13.74
N THR A 148 10.31 18.37 13.19
CA THR A 148 9.10 19.18 13.02
C THR A 148 8.12 18.49 12.06
N ALA A 149 8.60 18.01 10.92
CA ALA A 149 7.78 17.32 9.95
C ALA A 149 7.16 16.03 10.55
N TYR A 150 7.94 15.24 11.27
CA TYR A 150 7.50 14.01 11.90
C TYR A 150 6.41 14.26 12.96
N ASP A 151 6.65 15.19 13.87
CA ASP A 151 5.71 15.49 14.96
C ASP A 151 4.39 16.07 14.41
N ASN A 152 4.47 16.99 13.44
CA ASN A 152 3.30 17.57 12.78
C ASN A 152 2.49 16.56 11.98
N ALA A 153 3.16 15.67 11.26
CA ALA A 153 2.51 14.59 10.52
C ALA A 153 1.77 13.65 11.48
N LEU A 154 2.42 13.25 12.57
CA LEU A 154 1.84 12.39 13.60
C LEU A 154 0.59 13.03 14.25
N ASP A 155 0.67 14.31 14.61
CA ASP A 155 -0.45 15.08 15.17
C ASP A 155 -1.61 15.20 14.17
N SER A 156 -1.29 15.49 12.89
CA SER A 156 -2.28 15.64 11.84
C SER A 156 -3.01 14.33 11.52
N ILE A 157 -2.27 13.20 11.45
CA ILE A 157 -2.89 11.88 11.23
C ILE A 157 -3.79 11.51 12.41
N ARG A 158 -3.37 11.80 13.65
CA ARG A 158 -4.24 11.56 14.83
C ARG A 158 -5.53 12.36 14.77
N LYS A 159 -5.49 13.59 14.27
CA LYS A 159 -6.70 14.42 14.07
C LYS A 159 -7.65 13.89 13.00
N LEU A 160 -7.17 13.04 12.10
CA LEU A 160 -7.98 12.38 11.08
C LEU A 160 -8.71 11.13 11.61
N ILE A 161 -8.29 10.54 12.73
CA ILE A 161 -8.89 9.31 13.30
C ILE A 161 -10.40 9.43 13.48
N PRO A 162 -10.98 10.51 14.09
CA PRO A 162 -12.42 10.61 14.24
C PRO A 162 -13.19 10.58 12.93
N TYR A 163 -12.62 11.10 11.83
CA TYR A 163 -13.23 11.05 10.49
C TYR A 163 -13.16 9.64 9.90
N ALA A 164 -12.03 8.94 10.09
CA ALA A 164 -11.88 7.56 9.69
C ALA A 164 -12.89 6.65 10.43
N GLU A 165 -13.05 6.83 11.74
CA GLU A 165 -14.05 6.10 12.54
C GLU A 165 -15.49 6.38 12.09
N LYS A 166 -15.84 7.65 11.84
CA LYS A 166 -17.18 8.04 11.33
C LYS A 166 -17.50 7.40 9.98
N THR A 167 -16.53 7.29 9.11
CA THR A 167 -16.71 6.75 7.75
C THR A 167 -16.53 5.24 7.69
N GLY A 168 -15.70 4.66 8.55
CA GLY A 168 -15.22 3.28 8.49
C GLY A 168 -14.13 3.08 7.44
N ILE A 169 -13.57 4.19 6.87
CA ILE A 169 -12.56 4.16 5.81
C ILE A 169 -11.15 4.24 6.41
N GLN A 170 -10.25 3.45 5.85
CA GLN A 170 -8.85 3.38 6.27
C GLN A 170 -8.05 4.57 5.74
N ILE A 171 -7.06 5.00 6.51
CA ILE A 171 -6.02 5.95 6.10
C ILE A 171 -4.76 5.15 5.78
N GLY A 172 -4.41 5.05 4.51
CA GLY A 172 -3.18 4.42 4.04
C GLY A 172 -2.07 5.44 3.86
N ILE A 173 -1.02 5.37 4.69
CA ILE A 173 0.15 6.24 4.60
C ILE A 173 1.07 5.72 3.51
N GLU A 174 1.48 6.58 2.57
CA GLU A 174 2.34 6.17 1.47
C GLU A 174 3.82 6.48 1.72
N ASN A 175 4.67 5.54 1.33
CA ASN A 175 6.12 5.73 1.21
C ASN A 175 6.45 6.38 -0.14
N VAL A 176 6.91 7.61 -0.08
CA VAL A 176 7.28 8.43 -1.24
C VAL A 176 8.65 9.09 -1.04
N TRP A 177 9.13 9.83 -2.04
CA TRP A 177 10.40 10.55 -1.96
C TRP A 177 10.24 11.94 -1.31
N ASN A 178 9.78 11.97 -0.09
CA ASN A 178 9.49 13.17 0.71
C ASN A 178 10.50 13.43 1.83
N ASN A 179 11.57 12.62 1.91
CA ASN A 179 12.59 12.65 2.96
C ASN A 179 12.04 12.41 4.39
N LEU A 180 10.84 11.84 4.53
CA LEU A 180 10.21 11.51 5.80
C LEU A 180 9.93 10.00 5.84
N ILE A 181 10.21 9.34 6.97
CA ILE A 181 10.01 7.90 7.19
C ILE A 181 10.76 7.06 6.13
N LEU A 182 12.08 6.92 6.36
CA LEU A 182 13.02 6.37 5.38
C LEU A 182 13.33 4.89 5.57
N SER A 183 12.79 4.25 6.61
CA SER A 183 13.01 2.83 6.88
C SER A 183 11.72 2.13 7.33
N PRO A 184 11.62 0.80 7.15
CA PRO A 184 10.45 0.05 7.61
C PRO A 184 10.29 0.05 9.14
N ILE A 185 11.39 0.13 9.88
CA ILE A 185 11.36 0.22 11.35
C ILE A 185 10.74 1.56 11.77
N GLU A 186 11.12 2.66 11.11
CA GLU A 186 10.56 3.98 11.38
C GLU A 186 9.08 4.05 10.98
N ALA A 187 8.70 3.42 9.86
CA ALA A 187 7.30 3.30 9.44
C ALA A 187 6.47 2.54 10.48
N LYS A 188 6.99 1.43 10.98
CA LYS A 188 6.35 0.67 12.05
C LYS A 188 6.23 1.49 13.32
N ASP A 189 7.29 2.17 13.76
CA ASP A 189 7.28 3.03 14.96
C ASP A 189 6.27 4.18 14.82
N PHE A 190 6.12 4.75 13.63
CA PHE A 190 5.14 5.78 13.33
C PHE A 190 3.71 5.24 13.51
N LEU A 191 3.41 4.06 12.95
CA LEU A 191 2.12 3.40 13.11
C LEU A 191 1.86 2.99 14.58
N ASP A 192 2.86 2.49 15.29
CA ASP A 192 2.74 2.10 16.69
C ASP A 192 2.42 3.32 17.60
N LYS A 193 2.99 4.51 17.29
CA LYS A 193 2.67 5.76 17.98
C LYS A 193 1.27 6.26 17.69
N ILE A 194 0.71 5.98 16.50
CA ILE A 194 -0.68 6.29 16.16
C ILE A 194 -1.60 5.29 16.86
N ASN A 195 -1.25 4.00 16.81
CA ASN A 195 -1.93 2.88 17.45
C ASN A 195 -3.45 2.84 17.16
N HIS A 196 -3.83 2.86 15.87
CA HIS A 196 -5.22 2.80 15.46
C HIS A 196 -5.45 1.78 14.34
N PRO A 197 -6.53 0.95 14.38
CA PRO A 197 -6.76 -0.10 13.38
C PRO A 197 -7.07 0.43 11.96
N LEU A 198 -7.63 1.63 11.85
CA LEU A 198 -7.94 2.27 10.56
C LEU A 198 -6.76 3.10 10.01
N VAL A 199 -5.56 3.05 10.60
CA VAL A 199 -4.36 3.69 10.07
C VAL A 199 -3.32 2.62 9.80
N GLY A 200 -2.85 2.58 8.56
CA GLY A 200 -1.88 1.62 8.08
C GLY A 200 -1.08 2.15 6.90
N TRP A 201 -0.59 1.26 6.07
CA TRP A 201 0.32 1.61 4.99
C TRP A 201 -0.29 1.36 3.61
N TYR A 202 -0.26 2.35 2.75
CA TYR A 202 -0.46 2.22 1.32
C TYR A 202 0.93 2.08 0.71
N PHE A 203 1.35 0.85 0.39
CA PHE A 203 2.74 0.57 0.12
C PHE A 203 3.06 0.65 -1.38
N ASP A 204 3.91 1.61 -1.76
CA ASP A 204 4.46 1.69 -3.10
C ASP A 204 5.74 0.86 -3.21
N LEU A 205 5.69 -0.14 -4.08
CA LEU A 205 6.77 -1.11 -4.28
C LEU A 205 7.98 -0.51 -4.99
N GLY A 206 7.78 0.39 -5.95
CA GLY A 206 8.85 0.98 -6.74
C GLY A 206 9.59 2.11 -6.01
N ASN A 207 8.89 2.93 -5.23
CA ASN A 207 9.47 4.06 -4.51
C ASN A 207 10.59 3.63 -3.55
N ILE A 208 10.48 2.42 -2.99
CA ILE A 208 11.46 1.91 -2.01
C ILE A 208 12.78 1.49 -2.64
N LEU A 209 12.80 1.10 -3.90
CA LEU A 209 14.03 0.58 -4.53
C LEU A 209 15.22 1.53 -4.47
N ARG A 210 14.97 2.83 -4.40
CA ARG A 210 16.02 3.82 -4.16
C ARG A 210 16.74 3.62 -2.83
N TYR A 211 16.02 3.20 -1.80
CA TYR A 211 16.51 3.14 -0.40
C TYR A 211 16.70 1.73 0.14
N GLY A 212 16.09 0.73 -0.49
CA GLY A 212 16.07 -0.62 0.06
C GLY A 212 15.40 -1.64 -0.84
N TRP A 213 14.69 -2.55 -0.24
CA TRP A 213 14.00 -3.67 -0.87
C TRP A 213 12.55 -3.74 -0.40
N PRO A 214 11.58 -3.81 -1.32
CA PRO A 214 10.16 -3.84 -0.97
C PRO A 214 9.78 -4.96 0.01
N GLU A 215 10.34 -6.16 -0.19
CA GLU A 215 10.08 -7.32 0.64
C GLU A 215 10.45 -7.10 2.12
N HIS A 216 11.51 -6.37 2.42
CA HIS A 216 11.89 -6.08 3.82
C HIS A 216 10.89 -5.14 4.49
N TRP A 217 10.29 -4.21 3.75
CA TRP A 217 9.23 -3.35 4.27
C TRP A 217 7.95 -4.14 4.52
N LEU A 218 7.55 -4.99 3.56
CA LEU A 218 6.38 -5.85 3.69
C LEU A 218 6.49 -6.78 4.90
N GLU A 219 7.66 -7.40 5.13
CA GLU A 219 7.91 -8.24 6.30
C GLU A 219 7.71 -7.50 7.62
N VAL A 220 8.18 -6.26 7.73
CA VAL A 220 8.09 -5.45 8.97
C VAL A 220 6.68 -4.90 9.19
N LEU A 221 6.02 -4.44 8.12
CA LEU A 221 4.68 -3.84 8.20
C LEU A 221 3.58 -4.90 8.33
N GLY A 222 3.76 -6.07 7.72
CA GLY A 222 2.85 -7.19 7.85
C GLY A 222 1.40 -6.84 7.51
N ASN A 223 0.49 -7.14 8.41
CA ASN A 223 -0.95 -6.87 8.26
C ASN A 223 -1.34 -5.38 8.32
N LYS A 224 -0.38 -4.48 8.52
CA LYS A 224 -0.60 -3.03 8.42
C LYS A 224 -0.54 -2.52 6.99
N VAL A 225 -0.19 -3.35 6.01
CA VAL A 225 -0.26 -3.00 4.60
C VAL A 225 -1.70 -3.13 4.13
N PHE A 226 -2.34 -2.00 3.82
CA PHE A 226 -3.74 -1.93 3.40
C PHE A 226 -3.92 -2.06 1.90
N LYS A 227 -3.07 -1.38 1.11
CA LYS A 227 -3.08 -1.39 -0.35
C LYS A 227 -1.66 -1.37 -0.90
N LEU A 228 -1.53 -1.68 -2.18
CA LEU A 228 -0.25 -1.72 -2.90
C LEU A 228 -0.33 -0.87 -4.16
N HIS A 229 0.64 0.06 -4.32
CA HIS A 229 0.97 0.66 -5.59
C HIS A 229 2.08 -0.13 -6.30
N VAL A 230 1.91 -0.29 -7.59
CA VAL A 230 2.83 -1.03 -8.46
C VAL A 230 3.49 -0.06 -9.43
N LYS A 231 4.79 0.10 -9.27
CA LYS A 231 5.68 0.78 -10.22
C LYS A 231 6.95 -0.04 -10.36
N GLU A 232 7.67 0.23 -11.44
CA GLU A 232 9.00 -0.32 -11.64
C GLU A 232 10.05 0.77 -11.43
N PHE A 233 11.25 0.35 -11.08
CA PHE A 233 12.37 1.26 -10.89
C PHE A 233 13.68 0.57 -11.22
N SER A 234 14.60 1.28 -11.89
CA SER A 234 15.96 0.80 -12.16
C SER A 234 17.01 1.68 -11.52
N LYS A 235 17.79 1.12 -10.60
CA LYS A 235 18.95 1.78 -9.99
C LYS A 235 20.04 2.09 -11.04
N LYS A 236 20.19 1.22 -12.04
CA LYS A 236 21.13 1.45 -13.15
C LYS A 236 20.73 2.71 -13.91
N VAL A 237 19.51 2.81 -14.37
CA VAL A 237 19.02 3.97 -15.12
C VAL A 237 19.07 5.24 -14.24
N MET A 238 18.72 5.15 -12.97
CA MET A 238 18.87 6.24 -12.01
C MET A 238 20.32 6.75 -11.93
N ASN A 239 21.30 5.85 -11.83
CA ASN A 239 22.71 6.22 -11.70
C ASN A 239 23.29 6.80 -12.99
N GLU A 240 22.85 6.32 -14.16
CA GLU A 240 23.36 6.73 -15.47
C GLU A 240 22.67 8.00 -16.02
N GLN A 241 21.37 8.19 -15.73
CA GLN A 241 20.54 9.21 -16.39
C GLN A 241 19.87 10.22 -15.43
N GLY A 242 20.03 10.02 -14.12
CA GLY A 242 19.48 10.88 -13.09
C GLY A 242 18.30 10.25 -12.33
N MET A 243 18.07 10.77 -11.13
CA MET A 243 17.25 10.16 -10.08
C MET A 243 15.85 9.78 -10.56
N GLY A 244 15.10 10.71 -11.16
CA GLY A 244 13.73 10.46 -11.61
C GLY A 244 13.64 9.53 -12.84
N LYS A 245 14.74 9.35 -13.57
CA LYS A 245 14.76 8.47 -14.74
C LYS A 245 14.71 6.99 -14.39
N GLY A 246 15.01 6.62 -13.14
CA GLY A 246 14.84 5.26 -12.69
C GLY A 246 13.43 4.70 -12.90
N PHE A 247 12.40 5.54 -12.91
CA PHE A 247 11.00 5.13 -13.20
C PHE A 247 10.67 5.00 -14.69
N SER A 248 11.61 5.29 -15.61
CA SER A 248 11.33 5.22 -17.05
C SER A 248 11.42 3.82 -17.65
N VAL A 249 11.69 2.81 -16.85
CA VAL A 249 11.72 1.41 -17.28
C VAL A 249 10.33 0.80 -17.27
N GLU A 250 10.14 -0.22 -18.12
CA GLU A 250 8.89 -0.95 -18.15
C GLU A 250 8.74 -1.86 -16.94
N LEU A 251 7.49 -2.18 -16.59
CA LEU A 251 7.22 -3.19 -15.56
C LEU A 251 7.94 -4.49 -15.92
N THR A 252 8.57 -5.11 -14.94
CA THR A 252 9.39 -6.33 -15.04
C THR A 252 10.79 -6.15 -15.64
N GLU A 253 11.16 -4.95 -16.07
CA GLU A 253 12.49 -4.65 -16.66
C GLU A 253 13.41 -3.87 -15.71
N GLY A 254 12.97 -3.65 -14.48
CA GLY A 254 13.74 -2.93 -13.45
C GLY A 254 14.35 -3.85 -12.40
N ASP A 255 14.45 -3.31 -11.19
CA ASP A 255 15.14 -3.97 -10.08
C ASP A 255 14.17 -4.57 -9.03
N VAL A 256 12.83 -4.50 -9.26
CA VAL A 256 11.87 -5.16 -8.36
C VAL A 256 11.95 -6.67 -8.54
N ASN A 257 12.26 -7.38 -7.45
CA ASN A 257 12.20 -8.85 -7.45
C ASN A 257 10.74 -9.30 -7.24
N TRP A 258 9.95 -9.31 -8.31
CA TRP A 258 8.51 -9.60 -8.27
C TRP A 258 8.21 -10.95 -7.64
N ALA A 259 8.97 -12.00 -7.94
CA ALA A 259 8.76 -13.32 -7.35
C ALA A 259 8.90 -13.27 -5.81
N LYS A 260 9.92 -12.58 -5.30
CA LYS A 260 10.13 -12.43 -3.86
C LYS A 260 9.07 -11.54 -3.22
N VAL A 261 8.69 -10.44 -3.89
CA VAL A 261 7.59 -9.57 -3.45
C VAL A 261 6.29 -10.36 -3.33
N MET A 262 5.90 -11.14 -4.36
CA MET A 262 4.69 -11.93 -4.33
C MET A 262 4.72 -13.04 -3.28
N GLN A 263 5.87 -13.66 -3.07
CA GLN A 263 6.07 -14.62 -1.97
C GLN A 263 5.85 -13.94 -0.61
N THR A 264 6.38 -12.74 -0.41
CA THR A 264 6.23 -11.98 0.85
C THR A 264 4.80 -11.55 1.05
N ILE A 265 4.11 -11.04 0.03
CA ILE A 265 2.68 -10.69 0.05
C ILE A 265 1.83 -11.89 0.52
N LYS A 266 2.13 -13.09 0.00
CA LYS A 266 1.48 -14.33 0.45
C LYS A 266 1.80 -14.64 1.93
N SER A 267 3.05 -14.49 2.34
CA SER A 267 3.51 -14.83 3.70
C SER A 267 2.92 -13.92 4.78
N ILE A 268 2.71 -12.64 4.49
CA ILE A 268 2.07 -11.68 5.41
C ILE A 268 0.56 -11.76 5.41
N ASN A 269 -0.02 -12.66 4.61
CA ASN A 269 -1.47 -12.82 4.46
C ASN A 269 -2.15 -11.49 4.11
N TYR A 270 -1.66 -10.81 3.06
CA TYR A 270 -2.16 -9.53 2.60
C TYR A 270 -3.67 -9.56 2.34
N GLN A 271 -4.40 -8.59 2.89
CA GLN A 271 -5.86 -8.53 2.85
C GLN A 271 -6.40 -7.40 1.97
N GLY A 272 -5.54 -6.56 1.40
CA GLY A 272 -5.94 -5.37 0.65
C GLY A 272 -6.52 -5.66 -0.73
N GLU A 273 -6.49 -6.90 -1.17
CA GLU A 273 -7.04 -7.44 -2.43
C GLU A 273 -6.46 -6.84 -3.71
N TYR A 274 -6.04 -5.58 -3.72
CA TYR A 274 -5.64 -4.85 -4.92
C TYR A 274 -4.12 -4.64 -5.02
N MET A 275 -3.64 -4.77 -6.26
CA MET A 275 -2.38 -4.19 -6.74
C MET A 275 -2.75 -3.14 -7.79
N THR A 276 -2.56 -1.87 -7.45
CA THR A 276 -2.95 -0.74 -8.31
C THR A 276 -1.73 -0.20 -9.05
N LEU A 277 -1.80 -0.17 -10.38
CA LEU A 277 -0.75 0.44 -11.20
C LEU A 277 -0.67 1.94 -10.96
N GLU A 278 0.55 2.41 -10.71
CA GLU A 278 0.91 3.82 -10.67
C GLU A 278 2.13 4.06 -11.56
N VAL A 279 1.92 3.94 -12.86
CA VAL A 279 2.94 4.13 -13.90
C VAL A 279 2.54 5.29 -14.83
N GLY A 280 3.31 5.51 -15.89
CA GLY A 280 2.99 6.51 -16.89
C GLY A 280 1.59 6.36 -17.47
N SER A 281 1.10 7.37 -18.15
CA SER A 281 -0.22 7.37 -18.78
C SER A 281 -0.11 7.14 -20.29
N GLY A 282 -1.15 6.55 -20.90
CA GLY A 282 -1.17 6.26 -22.33
C GLY A 282 -2.55 5.90 -22.87
N ASP A 283 -2.54 5.45 -24.11
CA ASP A 283 -3.70 4.97 -24.81
C ASP A 283 -4.03 3.49 -24.47
N ARG A 284 -5.04 2.94 -25.12
CA ARG A 284 -5.47 1.54 -25.00
C ARG A 284 -4.32 0.54 -25.20
N ILE A 285 -3.40 0.79 -26.11
CA ILE A 285 -2.28 -0.11 -26.39
C ILE A 285 -1.33 -0.17 -25.19
N PHE A 286 -0.98 1.00 -24.67
CA PHE A 286 -0.17 1.11 -23.47
C PHE A 286 -0.85 0.45 -22.26
N LEU A 287 -2.13 0.77 -22.02
CA LEU A 287 -2.89 0.23 -20.87
C LEU A 287 -3.03 -1.30 -20.96
N LYS A 288 -3.23 -1.85 -22.16
CA LYS A 288 -3.25 -3.30 -22.37
C LYS A 288 -1.91 -3.93 -22.01
N LYS A 289 -0.82 -3.35 -22.48
CA LYS A 289 0.54 -3.84 -22.19
C LYS A 289 0.81 -3.90 -20.67
N VAL A 290 0.53 -2.83 -19.94
CA VAL A 290 0.78 -2.81 -18.49
C VAL A 290 -0.17 -3.72 -17.71
N SER A 291 -1.40 -3.93 -18.20
CA SER A 291 -2.32 -4.94 -17.66
C SER A 291 -1.76 -6.36 -17.77
N GLU A 292 -1.23 -6.72 -18.96
CA GLU A 292 -0.61 -8.03 -19.20
C GLU A 292 0.69 -8.23 -18.40
N GLN A 293 1.46 -7.16 -18.19
CA GLN A 293 2.64 -7.19 -17.33
C GLN A 293 2.25 -7.40 -15.86
N LEU A 294 1.20 -6.74 -15.37
CA LEU A 294 0.68 -6.96 -14.01
C LEU A 294 0.15 -8.41 -13.82
N ASP A 295 -0.46 -9.01 -14.84
CA ASP A 295 -0.85 -10.43 -14.80
C ASP A 295 0.35 -11.36 -14.61
N LYS A 296 1.49 -11.06 -15.23
CA LYS A 296 2.73 -11.83 -15.04
C LYS A 296 3.29 -11.66 -13.63
N ILE A 297 3.25 -10.44 -13.10
CA ILE A 297 3.68 -10.15 -11.72
C ILE A 297 2.84 -10.95 -10.73
N ILE A 298 1.52 -10.89 -10.83
CA ILE A 298 0.62 -11.59 -9.90
C ILE A 298 0.82 -13.12 -9.92
N LYS A 299 1.26 -13.66 -11.05
CA LYS A 299 1.53 -15.11 -11.23
C LYS A 299 2.96 -15.54 -10.86
N SER A 300 3.84 -14.59 -10.52
CA SER A 300 5.26 -14.90 -10.26
C SER A 300 5.55 -15.52 -8.88
#